data_2961f178a5d0180e1180d1ae8a0e541f
#
_entry.id   2961f178a5d0180e1180d1ae8a0e541f
#
_cell.length_a   1.000
_cell.length_b   1.000
_cell.length_c   1.000
_cell.angle_alpha   90.00
_cell.angle_beta   90.00
_cell.angle_gamma   90.00
#
_symmetry.space_group_name_H-M   'P 1'
#
loop_
_entity.id
_entity.type
_entity.pdbx_description
1 polymer ?
#
loop_
_entity_poly.entity_id
_entity_poly.type
_entity_poly.pdbx_seq_one_letter_code
_entity_poly.pdbx_strand_id
1 'polypeptide(L)'
;MIFIVFCLITACALDTDSDKNEQAAKTDTTGAKTMKITIKVNGKTLTASLYDNSSSRALVELLQKGAITIEMHDYGNFEKVGDLPISLPCNDKQTNTDAGDLILYQGKSFVIYYDKNSWNFTLLGKLEGITKAKLKKLLGTGNVTVILENAE
;
A
#
# COMPACT_ATOMS: atom_id res chain seq x y z
N MET A 1 -20.73 -85.81 8.17
CA MET A 1 -20.48 -85.86 6.71
C MET A 1 -19.98 -84.50 6.29
N ILE A 2 -18.79 -84.50 5.83
CA ILE A 2 -17.88 -83.40 5.54
C ILE A 2 -18.29 -82.69 4.24
N PHE A 3 -18.33 -81.37 4.21
CA PHE A 3 -17.99 -80.63 3.00
C PHE A 3 -17.23 -79.35 3.33
N ILE A 4 -15.96 -79.44 3.06
CA ILE A 4 -15.02 -78.31 3.07
C ILE A 4 -15.22 -77.57 1.77
N VAL A 5 -15.60 -76.27 1.84
CA VAL A 5 -15.52 -75.39 0.68
C VAL A 5 -14.36 -74.44 0.89
N PHE A 6 -13.35 -74.66 0.12
CA PHE A 6 -12.15 -73.87 -0.01
C PHE A 6 -12.49 -72.63 -0.83
N CYS A 7 -12.56 -71.47 -0.23
CA CYS A 7 -12.75 -70.23 -0.94
C CYS A 7 -11.39 -69.55 -1.13
N LEU A 8 -10.88 -69.62 -2.34
CA LEU A 8 -9.70 -68.89 -2.83
C LEU A 8 -9.98 -67.41 -2.84
N ILE A 9 -9.33 -66.68 -1.97
CA ILE A 9 -9.29 -65.22 -2.03
C ILE A 9 -8.18 -64.79 -2.99
N THR A 10 -8.58 -64.39 -4.18
CA THR A 10 -7.69 -63.75 -5.13
C THR A 10 -7.49 -62.32 -4.65
N ALA A 11 -6.32 -61.97 -4.20
CA ALA A 11 -5.90 -60.63 -3.91
C ALA A 11 -5.72 -59.88 -5.24
N CYS A 12 -6.66 -59.04 -5.62
CA CYS A 12 -6.42 -58.02 -6.63
C CYS A 12 -5.65 -56.88 -5.96
N ALA A 13 -4.38 -56.79 -6.26
CA ALA A 13 -3.62 -55.59 -6.08
C ALA A 13 -4.17 -54.53 -7.08
N LEU A 14 -4.86 -53.53 -6.58
CA LEU A 14 -5.15 -52.30 -7.31
C LEU A 14 -3.94 -51.42 -7.15
N ASP A 15 -3.08 -51.37 -8.13
CA ASP A 15 -2.15 -50.28 -8.37
C ASP A 15 -2.97 -49.04 -8.69
N THR A 16 -3.14 -48.20 -7.68
CA THR A 16 -3.64 -46.85 -7.88
C THR A 16 -2.42 -46.00 -8.20
N ASP A 17 -2.09 -45.91 -9.47
CA ASP A 17 -1.28 -44.82 -9.98
C ASP A 17 -2.04 -43.52 -9.75
N SER A 18 -1.76 -42.92 -8.61
CA SER A 18 -2.06 -41.53 -8.40
C SER A 18 -1.06 -40.69 -9.18
N ASP A 19 -1.40 -40.40 -10.41
CA ASP A 19 -0.83 -39.26 -11.12
C ASP A 19 -1.01 -38.01 -10.24
N LYS A 20 -0.02 -37.77 -9.41
CA LYS A 20 0.24 -36.46 -8.88
C LYS A 20 0.66 -35.60 -10.05
N ASN A 21 -0.34 -34.98 -10.66
CA ASN A 21 -0.13 -33.77 -11.42
C ASN A 21 0.36 -32.70 -10.41
N GLU A 22 1.65 -32.76 -10.17
CA GLU A 22 2.40 -31.70 -9.50
C GLU A 22 2.49 -30.55 -10.49
N GLN A 23 1.36 -29.84 -10.62
CA GLN A 23 1.34 -28.54 -11.24
C GLN A 23 2.17 -27.65 -10.32
N ALA A 24 3.48 -27.66 -10.61
CA ALA A 24 4.38 -26.68 -10.07
C ALA A 24 3.74 -25.31 -10.30
N ALA A 25 3.15 -24.78 -9.24
CA ALA A 25 2.82 -23.36 -9.18
C ALA A 25 4.14 -22.66 -9.47
N LYS A 26 4.29 -22.20 -10.71
CA LYS A 26 5.26 -21.18 -11.02
C LYS A 26 4.92 -20.04 -10.08
N THR A 27 5.64 -19.97 -9.00
CA THR A 27 5.76 -18.75 -8.21
C THR A 27 6.43 -17.77 -9.16
N ASP A 28 5.61 -17.09 -9.93
CA ASP A 28 6.02 -15.89 -10.64
C ASP A 28 6.39 -14.90 -9.54
N THR A 29 7.68 -14.92 -9.18
CA THR A 29 8.30 -13.87 -8.38
C THR A 29 8.46 -12.68 -9.32
N THR A 30 7.34 -12.20 -9.82
CA THR A 30 7.22 -10.85 -10.32
C THR A 30 7.46 -9.99 -9.08
N GLY A 31 8.69 -9.53 -8.90
CA GLY A 31 9.04 -8.62 -7.83
C GLY A 31 7.97 -7.53 -7.81
N ALA A 32 7.17 -7.48 -6.75
CA ALA A 32 6.07 -6.54 -6.65
C ALA A 32 6.66 -5.15 -6.88
N LYS A 33 6.37 -4.55 -8.04
CA LYS A 33 6.88 -3.23 -8.40
C LYS A 33 6.38 -2.28 -7.32
N THR A 34 7.27 -1.87 -6.43
CA THR A 34 6.93 -0.92 -5.37
C THR A 34 6.49 0.37 -6.04
N MET A 35 5.24 0.74 -5.88
CA MET A 35 4.73 2.02 -6.37
C MET A 35 5.41 3.14 -5.60
N LYS A 36 5.96 4.11 -6.34
CA LYS A 36 6.62 5.27 -5.74
C LYS A 36 6.08 6.56 -6.34
N ILE A 37 6.07 7.59 -5.52
CA ILE A 37 5.80 8.96 -5.96
C ILE A 37 6.90 9.88 -5.46
N THR A 38 7.04 11.03 -6.09
CA THR A 38 7.87 12.12 -5.59
C THR A 38 7.01 13.26 -5.06
N ILE A 39 7.49 13.90 -4.01
CA ILE A 39 6.85 15.05 -3.37
C ILE A 39 7.87 16.18 -3.33
N LYS A 40 7.61 17.22 -4.11
CA LYS A 40 8.45 18.43 -4.09
C LYS A 40 7.86 19.44 -3.12
N VAL A 41 8.67 19.92 -2.20
CA VAL A 41 8.28 20.89 -1.17
C VAL A 41 9.48 21.74 -0.76
N ASN A 42 9.32 23.05 -0.73
CA ASN A 42 10.36 24.00 -0.28
C ASN A 42 11.74 23.73 -0.91
N GLY A 43 11.78 23.48 -2.22
CA GLY A 43 13.00 23.23 -3.00
C GLY A 43 13.67 21.86 -2.74
N LYS A 44 13.01 20.96 -2.04
CA LYS A 44 13.45 19.57 -1.85
C LYS A 44 12.51 18.61 -2.54
N THR A 45 13.07 17.50 -3.04
CA THR A 45 12.31 16.37 -3.56
C THR A 45 12.44 15.21 -2.57
N LEU A 46 11.31 14.70 -2.13
CA LEU A 46 11.19 13.53 -1.29
C LEU A 46 10.63 12.38 -2.11
N THR A 47 11.06 11.16 -1.84
CA THR A 47 10.47 9.94 -2.40
C THR A 47 9.57 9.29 -1.37
N ALA A 48 8.45 8.77 -1.80
CA ALA A 48 7.57 7.95 -0.97
C ALA A 48 7.30 6.60 -1.63
N SER A 49 7.37 5.54 -0.84
CA SER A 49 6.88 4.22 -1.20
C SER A 49 5.41 4.11 -0.84
N LEU A 50 4.59 3.65 -1.78
CA LEU A 50 3.15 3.47 -1.57
C LEU A 50 2.82 2.01 -1.24
N TYR A 51 1.82 1.83 -0.38
CA TYR A 51 1.24 0.52 -0.09
C TYR A 51 0.33 0.08 -1.24
N ASP A 52 0.26 -1.20 -1.50
CA ASP A 52 -0.59 -1.75 -2.54
C ASP A 52 -2.06 -1.86 -2.08
N ASN A 53 -2.83 -0.81 -2.36
CA ASN A 53 -4.27 -0.76 -2.15
C ASN A 53 -4.95 0.06 -3.27
N SER A 54 -6.28 0.02 -3.35
CA SER A 54 -7.03 0.72 -4.40
C SER A 54 -6.84 2.24 -4.38
N SER A 55 -6.66 2.84 -3.20
CA SER A 55 -6.44 4.28 -3.05
C SER A 55 -5.09 4.70 -3.63
N SER A 56 -4.03 3.95 -3.30
CA SER A 56 -2.67 4.22 -3.79
C SER A 56 -2.56 4.00 -5.29
N ARG A 57 -3.19 2.94 -5.83
CA ARG A 57 -3.27 2.72 -7.28
C ARG A 57 -3.98 3.87 -7.98
N ALA A 58 -5.12 4.31 -7.46
CA ALA A 58 -5.86 5.44 -8.02
C ALA A 58 -5.07 6.76 -7.95
N LEU A 59 -4.27 6.97 -6.89
CA LEU A 59 -3.37 8.13 -6.81
C LEU A 59 -2.29 8.06 -7.90
N VAL A 60 -1.65 6.91 -8.11
CA VAL A 60 -0.66 6.74 -9.18
C VAL A 60 -1.27 6.96 -10.56
N GLU A 61 -2.45 6.41 -10.84
CA GLU A 61 -3.17 6.64 -12.11
C GLU A 61 -3.50 8.13 -12.32
N LEU A 62 -3.83 8.85 -11.26
CA LEU A 62 -4.06 10.28 -11.33
C LEU A 62 -2.76 11.03 -11.66
N LEU A 63 -1.65 10.65 -11.04
CA LEU A 63 -0.33 11.26 -11.26
C LEU A 63 0.27 10.90 -12.63
N GLN A 64 -0.12 9.79 -13.25
CA GLN A 64 0.25 9.47 -14.64
C GLN A 64 -0.33 10.46 -15.65
N LYS A 65 -1.40 11.17 -15.31
CA LYS A 65 -2.01 12.21 -16.15
C LYS A 65 -1.29 13.56 -16.01
N GLY A 66 -0.47 13.73 -15.01
CA GLY A 66 0.32 14.93 -14.75
C GLY A 66 0.55 15.18 -13.26
N ALA A 67 1.47 16.08 -12.99
CA ALA A 67 1.77 16.53 -11.63
C ALA A 67 0.57 17.23 -10.99
N ILE A 68 0.42 17.08 -9.67
CA ILE A 68 -0.64 17.71 -8.89
C ILE A 68 -0.01 18.66 -7.88
N THR A 69 -0.43 19.92 -7.93
CA THR A 69 -0.05 20.92 -6.94
C THR A 69 -1.13 21.01 -5.87
N ILE A 70 -0.74 20.91 -4.60
CA ILE A 70 -1.63 20.98 -3.45
C ILE A 70 -1.16 22.07 -2.50
N GLU A 71 -2.06 23.00 -2.20
CA GLU A 71 -1.88 23.93 -1.08
C GLU A 71 -2.29 23.24 0.22
N MET A 72 -1.34 23.06 1.12
CA MET A 72 -1.56 22.37 2.38
C MET A 72 -1.44 23.34 3.54
N HIS A 73 -2.27 23.15 4.56
CA HIS A 73 -2.25 23.91 5.82
C HIS A 73 -1.88 22.99 7.00
N ASP A 74 -1.41 23.61 8.09
CA ASP A 74 -1.18 22.90 9.35
C ASP A 74 -2.50 22.53 10.01
N TYR A 75 -2.57 21.32 10.55
CA TYR A 75 -3.66 20.90 11.40
C TYR A 75 -3.09 20.23 12.67
N GLY A 76 -3.55 20.67 13.84
CA GLY A 76 -3.21 20.10 15.14
C GLY A 76 -1.73 20.06 15.51
N ASN A 77 -0.83 20.72 14.79
CA ASN A 77 0.64 20.64 14.93
C ASN A 77 1.22 19.23 14.75
N PHE A 78 0.56 18.35 14.00
CA PHE A 78 1.04 17.00 13.72
C PHE A 78 0.93 16.62 12.25
N GLU A 79 0.22 17.37 11.39
CA GLU A 79 0.03 17.06 9.98
C GLU A 79 -0.09 18.29 9.09
N LYS A 80 0.20 18.10 7.79
CA LYS A 80 -0.17 19.00 6.70
C LYS A 80 -1.30 18.38 5.92
N VAL A 81 -2.35 19.14 5.65
CA VAL A 81 -3.57 18.68 4.97
C VAL A 81 -3.88 19.57 3.78
N GLY A 82 -4.19 18.97 2.64
CA GLY A 82 -4.66 19.65 1.44
C GLY A 82 -5.44 18.72 0.51
N ASP A 83 -6.40 19.28 -0.23
CA ASP A 83 -7.30 18.47 -1.04
C ASP A 83 -6.72 18.08 -2.39
N LEU A 84 -6.98 16.84 -2.78
CA LEU A 84 -6.79 16.35 -4.14
C LEU A 84 -7.86 16.94 -5.07
N PRO A 85 -7.56 17.06 -6.38
CA PRO A 85 -8.53 17.58 -7.35
C PRO A 85 -9.76 16.70 -7.53
N ILE A 86 -9.63 15.41 -7.25
CA ILE A 86 -10.72 14.41 -7.31
C ILE A 86 -10.74 13.57 -6.04
N SER A 87 -11.86 12.90 -5.79
CA SER A 87 -11.95 11.89 -4.72
C SER A 87 -11.40 10.55 -5.20
N LEU A 88 -10.70 9.84 -4.30
CA LEU A 88 -10.16 8.51 -4.51
C LEU A 88 -10.90 7.48 -3.65
N PRO A 89 -10.84 6.18 -4.00
CA PRO A 89 -11.38 5.11 -3.16
C PRO A 89 -10.79 5.14 -1.75
N CYS A 90 -11.58 4.82 -0.74
CA CYS A 90 -11.12 4.69 0.65
C CYS A 90 -10.83 3.25 1.01
N ASN A 91 -9.82 3.04 1.86
CA ASN A 91 -9.47 1.78 2.50
C ASN A 91 -9.27 2.02 4.01
N ASP A 92 -10.23 2.70 4.63
CA ASP A 92 -10.10 3.18 6.00
C ASP A 92 -10.01 2.04 7.00
N LYS A 93 -9.07 2.15 7.89
CA LYS A 93 -8.90 1.25 9.04
C LYS A 93 -8.27 2.02 10.21
N GLN A 94 -8.47 1.50 11.42
CA GLN A 94 -7.78 2.03 12.60
C GLN A 94 -6.26 2.02 12.36
N THR A 95 -5.66 3.19 12.38
CA THR A 95 -4.26 3.41 12.04
C THR A 95 -3.62 4.34 13.05
N ASN A 96 -2.44 3.97 13.53
CA ASN A 96 -1.57 4.85 14.30
C ASN A 96 -0.53 5.42 13.33
N THR A 97 -0.56 6.72 13.15
CA THR A 97 0.38 7.42 12.25
C THR A 97 1.66 7.80 12.96
N ASP A 98 2.72 7.98 12.19
CA ASP A 98 3.99 8.56 12.63
C ASP A 98 4.54 9.49 11.53
N ALA A 99 5.63 10.18 11.84
CA ALA A 99 6.24 11.11 10.89
C ALA A 99 6.63 10.40 9.58
N GLY A 100 6.24 11.01 8.47
CA GLY A 100 6.43 10.50 7.11
C GLY A 100 5.27 9.67 6.57
N ASP A 101 4.27 9.33 7.37
CA ASP A 101 3.11 8.63 6.84
C ASP A 101 2.27 9.54 5.94
N LEU A 102 1.85 8.97 4.80
CA LEU A 102 0.97 9.59 3.82
C LEU A 102 -0.42 8.99 3.95
N ILE A 103 -1.40 9.83 4.13
CA ILE A 103 -2.78 9.44 4.40
C ILE A 103 -3.71 10.04 3.36
N LEU A 104 -4.75 9.31 3.00
CA LEU A 104 -5.96 9.82 2.38
C LEU A 104 -7.06 9.90 3.45
N TYR A 105 -7.57 11.08 3.69
CA TYR A 105 -8.66 11.30 4.62
C TYR A 105 -9.96 11.57 3.87
N GLN A 106 -11.01 10.80 4.20
CA GLN A 106 -12.33 10.88 3.58
C GLN A 106 -12.33 10.85 2.04
N GLY A 107 -11.37 10.14 1.44
CA GLY A 107 -11.25 10.02 -0.01
C GLY A 107 -10.80 11.29 -0.74
N LYS A 108 -10.58 12.39 -0.05
CA LYS A 108 -10.37 13.71 -0.66
C LYS A 108 -9.07 14.38 -0.22
N SER A 109 -8.79 14.39 1.07
CA SER A 109 -7.64 15.13 1.58
C SER A 109 -6.38 14.27 1.60
N PHE A 110 -5.32 14.76 0.94
CA PHE A 110 -3.98 14.22 1.03
C PHE A 110 -3.29 14.81 2.26
N VAL A 111 -2.73 13.95 3.10
CA VAL A 111 -2.16 14.32 4.40
C VAL A 111 -0.74 13.82 4.52
N ILE A 112 0.16 14.68 5.01
CA ILE A 112 1.54 14.34 5.38
C ILE A 112 1.67 14.47 6.89
N TYR A 113 1.81 13.34 7.58
CA TYR A 113 2.06 13.35 9.03
C TYR A 113 3.52 13.69 9.34
N TYR A 114 3.74 14.55 10.30
CA TYR A 114 5.06 14.83 10.87
C TYR A 114 5.11 14.61 12.38
N ASP A 115 4.01 14.14 12.96
CA ASP A 115 3.91 13.65 14.34
C ASP A 115 2.84 12.55 14.42
N LYS A 116 2.56 12.04 15.62
CA LYS A 116 1.66 10.92 15.85
C LYS A 116 0.22 11.34 15.95
N ASN A 117 -0.66 10.52 15.40
CA ASN A 117 -2.11 10.56 15.58
C ASN A 117 -2.69 9.14 15.49
N SER A 118 -3.95 8.97 15.85
CA SER A 118 -4.63 7.66 15.77
C SER A 118 -6.09 7.87 15.41
N TRP A 119 -6.49 7.34 14.27
CA TRP A 119 -7.86 7.44 13.75
C TRP A 119 -8.12 6.38 12.67
N ASN A 120 -9.34 6.37 12.13
CA ASN A 120 -9.64 5.60 10.93
C ASN A 120 -9.18 6.36 9.70
N PHE A 121 -8.12 5.86 9.07
CA PHE A 121 -7.49 6.46 7.90
C PHE A 121 -7.25 5.44 6.80
N THR A 122 -7.19 5.91 5.57
CA THR A 122 -6.61 5.19 4.45
C THR A 122 -5.11 5.51 4.37
N LEU A 123 -4.28 4.52 4.67
CA LEU A 123 -2.82 4.64 4.57
C LEU A 123 -2.39 4.51 3.11
N LEU A 124 -1.82 5.57 2.54
CA LEU A 124 -1.31 5.59 1.16
C LEU A 124 0.12 5.07 1.05
N GLY A 125 0.99 5.49 1.97
CA GLY A 125 2.41 5.15 1.90
C GLY A 125 3.24 5.84 2.96
N LYS A 126 4.55 5.87 2.73
CA LYS A 126 5.51 6.48 3.64
C LYS A 126 6.67 7.16 2.92
N LEU A 127 7.08 8.31 3.41
CA LEU A 127 8.28 9.02 2.97
C LEU A 127 9.54 8.22 3.31
N GLU A 128 10.46 8.15 2.36
CA GLU A 128 11.73 7.45 2.52
C GLU A 128 12.83 8.37 3.08
N GLY A 129 13.69 7.83 3.93
CA GLY A 129 14.97 8.45 4.30
C GLY A 129 14.91 9.81 5.02
N ILE A 130 13.74 10.19 5.57
CA ILE A 130 13.58 11.46 6.29
C ILE A 130 13.23 11.22 7.76
N THR A 131 13.90 11.94 8.65
CA THR A 131 13.58 11.90 10.08
C THR A 131 12.48 12.89 10.43
N LYS A 132 11.73 12.62 11.52
CA LYS A 132 10.70 13.52 12.06
C LYS A 132 11.17 14.97 12.14
N ALA A 133 12.37 15.20 12.74
CA ALA A 133 12.91 16.55 12.92
C ALA A 133 13.19 17.25 11.57
N LYS A 134 13.76 16.53 10.60
CA LYS A 134 14.01 17.07 9.26
C LYS A 134 12.73 17.35 8.51
N LEU A 135 11.74 16.43 8.60
CA LEU A 135 10.44 16.61 7.95
C LEU A 135 9.71 17.81 8.52
N LYS A 136 9.61 17.93 9.85
CA LYS A 136 8.97 19.07 10.51
C LYS A 136 9.64 20.40 10.13
N LYS A 137 10.98 20.45 10.07
CA LYS A 137 11.72 21.63 9.62
C LYS A 137 11.44 21.95 8.15
N LEU A 138 11.37 20.95 7.29
CA LEU A 138 11.13 21.11 5.85
C LEU A 138 9.72 21.63 5.56
N LEU A 139 8.71 21.06 6.21
CA LEU A 139 7.32 21.47 6.05
C LEU A 139 7.04 22.86 6.67
N GLY A 140 7.81 23.25 7.66
CA GLY A 140 7.68 24.56 8.33
C GLY A 140 6.37 24.70 9.08
N THR A 141 6.11 25.94 9.52
CA THR A 141 4.85 26.37 10.16
C THR A 141 3.92 26.97 9.11
N GLY A 142 2.59 26.88 9.33
CA GLY A 142 1.59 27.47 8.43
C GLY A 142 1.41 26.67 7.12
N ASN A 143 1.08 27.39 6.07
CA ASN A 143 0.78 26.78 4.77
C ASN A 143 2.04 26.39 4.02
N VAL A 144 1.95 25.35 3.20
CA VAL A 144 3.02 24.90 2.32
C VAL A 144 2.42 24.36 1.02
N THR A 145 3.06 24.69 -0.10
CA THR A 145 2.72 24.13 -1.40
C THR A 145 3.53 22.87 -1.65
N VAL A 146 2.88 21.78 -1.99
CA VAL A 146 3.54 20.55 -2.43
C VAL A 146 3.17 20.21 -3.87
N ILE A 147 4.09 19.57 -4.60
CA ILE A 147 3.85 19.03 -5.93
C ILE A 147 4.05 17.53 -5.85
N LEU A 148 3.02 16.79 -6.19
CA LEU A 148 3.06 15.33 -6.30
C LEU A 148 3.32 14.94 -7.75
N GLU A 149 4.24 14.00 -7.97
CA GLU A 149 4.55 13.45 -9.28
C GLU A 149 4.70 11.93 -9.20
N ASN A 150 4.40 11.23 -10.28
CA ASN A 150 4.73 9.82 -10.40
C ASN A 150 6.25 9.68 -10.39
N ALA A 151 6.78 8.75 -9.62
CA ALA A 151 8.20 8.38 -9.71
C ALA A 151 8.33 7.32 -10.79
N GLU A 152 8.98 7.68 -11.88
CA GLU A 152 9.32 6.75 -12.97
C GLU A 152 10.28 5.64 -12.50
#